data_7575ccfe0f87350a063d24cff510ed95
#
_entry.id   7575ccfe0f87350a063d24cff510ed95
#
_cell.length_a   1.000
_cell.length_b   1.000
_cell.length_c   1.000
_cell.angle_alpha   90.00
_cell.angle_beta   90.00
_cell.angle_gamma   90.00
#
_symmetry.space_group_name_H-M   'P 1'
#
loop_
_entity.id
_entity.type
_entity.pdbx_description
1 polymer ?
#
loop_
_entity_poly.entity_id
_entity_poly.type
_entity_poly.pdbx_seq_one_letter_code
_entity_poly.pdbx_strand_id
1 'polypeptide(L)'
;KRAGPSSGTITNSNSASTTVSGLVVGVYQFQLTVTDNNGLAGTSSVQVTVNAANVIPPTADAGANQTITLPTNTVSLSGSGSDVDGTISSYQWTMISGPSGYNIVNPLSPVTDVSGLVQGVYQFQLIVTDNNEATGASTVQVTVNAANVPPTADAGVNQTITLPTNTVSLSGSGTASSGIISSYAWTEISGPTTGAITNSNSASTTVSGLVQGVYQFQITVTDNNGLTGTSTVQVTVNAANVPPTAD
;
A
#
# COMPACT_ATOMS: atom_id res chain seq x y z
N LYS A 1 -29.92 -51.91 18.93
CA LYS A 1 -28.56 -51.38 19.10
C LYS A 1 -27.87 -52.07 20.28
N ARG A 2 -26.62 -52.49 20.13
CA ARG A 2 -25.80 -53.07 21.21
C ARG A 2 -24.76 -52.10 21.76
N ALA A 3 -24.19 -51.26 20.88
CA ALA A 3 -23.15 -50.33 21.25
C ALA A 3 -23.19 -49.08 20.32
N GLY A 4 -22.59 -47.97 20.77
CA GLY A 4 -22.43 -46.72 20.02
C GLY A 4 -22.64 -45.49 20.84
N PRO A 5 -22.13 -44.30 20.40
CA PRO A 5 -22.09 -43.06 21.18
C PRO A 5 -23.47 -42.44 21.44
N SER A 6 -24.47 -42.62 20.54
CA SER A 6 -25.83 -42.12 20.73
C SER A 6 -26.85 -43.27 20.64
N SER A 7 -28.08 -43.10 21.13
CA SER A 7 -29.14 -44.12 21.03
C SER A 7 -29.56 -44.41 19.60
N GLY A 8 -29.59 -43.41 18.72
CA GLY A 8 -30.22 -43.52 17.41
C GLY A 8 -31.69 -43.91 17.46
N THR A 9 -32.45 -43.63 16.44
CA THR A 9 -33.85 -44.01 16.32
C THR A 9 -33.98 -45.09 15.25
N ILE A 10 -34.50 -46.29 15.62
CA ILE A 10 -34.81 -47.36 14.67
C ILE A 10 -36.30 -47.23 14.32
N THR A 11 -36.63 -47.01 13.04
CA THR A 11 -37.98 -46.64 12.61
C THR A 11 -38.95 -47.86 12.71
N ASN A 12 -38.59 -49.02 12.19
CA ASN A 12 -39.39 -50.24 12.17
C ASN A 12 -38.59 -51.41 12.72
N SER A 13 -38.46 -51.50 14.03
CA SER A 13 -37.60 -52.50 14.73
C SER A 13 -37.99 -53.97 14.49
N ASN A 14 -39.23 -54.21 14.06
CA ASN A 14 -39.79 -55.54 13.81
C ASN A 14 -39.81 -55.93 12.33
N SER A 15 -39.18 -55.11 11.45
CA SER A 15 -39.09 -55.37 10.01
C SER A 15 -37.72 -55.95 9.64
N ALA A 16 -37.67 -56.78 8.63
CA ALA A 16 -36.42 -57.30 8.06
C ALA A 16 -35.54 -56.14 7.47
N SER A 17 -36.20 -55.02 7.07
CA SER A 17 -35.53 -53.81 6.61
C SER A 17 -35.97 -52.63 7.46
N THR A 18 -34.99 -51.86 7.96
CA THR A 18 -35.23 -50.68 8.81
C THR A 18 -34.25 -49.57 8.55
N THR A 19 -34.64 -48.36 8.94
CA THR A 19 -33.77 -47.17 8.91
C THR A 19 -33.38 -46.79 10.33
N VAL A 20 -32.12 -46.41 10.49
CA VAL A 20 -31.61 -45.85 11.75
C VAL A 20 -31.20 -44.39 11.48
N SER A 21 -31.74 -43.47 12.30
CA SER A 21 -31.47 -42.03 12.23
C SER A 21 -30.93 -41.48 13.56
N GLY A 22 -30.46 -40.21 13.58
CA GLY A 22 -29.92 -39.57 14.77
C GLY A 22 -28.58 -40.15 15.24
N LEU A 23 -27.81 -40.70 14.33
CA LEU A 23 -26.45 -41.15 14.61
C LEU A 23 -25.48 -39.98 14.62
N VAL A 24 -24.60 -39.93 15.61
CA VAL A 24 -23.44 -39.02 15.69
C VAL A 24 -22.16 -39.74 15.30
N VAL A 25 -21.07 -39.03 15.12
CA VAL A 25 -19.76 -39.62 14.83
C VAL A 25 -19.38 -40.75 15.77
N GLY A 26 -18.96 -41.88 15.22
CA GLY A 26 -18.58 -43.05 16.00
C GLY A 26 -18.94 -44.37 15.37
N VAL A 27 -18.61 -45.44 16.07
CA VAL A 27 -18.87 -46.82 15.65
C VAL A 27 -20.06 -47.38 16.38
N TYR A 28 -21.00 -47.88 15.61
CA TYR A 28 -22.24 -48.47 16.11
C TYR A 28 -22.29 -49.95 15.79
N GLN A 29 -22.89 -50.77 16.70
CA GLN A 29 -23.16 -52.15 16.46
C GLN A 29 -24.67 -52.40 16.63
N PHE A 30 -25.32 -52.83 15.56
CA PHE A 30 -26.72 -53.21 15.56
C PHE A 30 -26.81 -54.74 15.45
N GLN A 31 -27.80 -55.34 16.12
CA GLN A 31 -28.08 -56.77 16.09
C GLN A 31 -29.51 -56.98 15.56
N LEU A 32 -29.61 -57.89 14.59
CA LEU A 32 -30.89 -58.47 14.17
C LEU A 32 -31.10 -59.78 14.94
N THR A 33 -32.31 -59.93 15.49
CA THR A 33 -32.75 -61.17 16.06
C THR A 33 -33.94 -61.66 15.25
N VAL A 34 -33.88 -62.87 14.77
CA VAL A 34 -34.98 -63.56 14.07
C VAL A 34 -35.43 -64.72 14.90
N THR A 35 -36.73 -64.82 15.13
CA THR A 35 -37.33 -65.90 15.95
C THR A 35 -38.30 -66.70 15.10
N ASP A 36 -38.20 -68.04 15.17
CA ASP A 36 -39.10 -68.95 14.47
C ASP A 36 -40.42 -69.09 15.21
N ASN A 37 -41.34 -69.86 14.62
CA ASN A 37 -42.69 -70.13 15.23
C ASN A 37 -42.64 -71.02 16.47
N ASN A 38 -41.50 -71.65 16.80
CA ASN A 38 -41.25 -72.46 17.99
C ASN A 38 -40.51 -71.66 19.10
N GLY A 39 -40.23 -70.36 18.89
CA GLY A 39 -39.58 -69.51 19.84
C GLY A 39 -38.02 -69.58 19.81
N LEU A 40 -37.43 -70.32 18.90
CA LEU A 40 -35.98 -70.38 18.76
C LEU A 40 -35.45 -69.12 17.99
N ALA A 41 -34.43 -68.48 18.55
CA ALA A 41 -33.88 -67.24 18.03
C ALA A 41 -32.47 -67.40 17.42
N GLY A 42 -32.28 -66.82 16.23
CA GLY A 42 -30.98 -66.60 15.57
C GLY A 42 -30.60 -65.12 15.60
N THR A 43 -29.31 -64.83 15.73
CA THR A 43 -28.84 -63.42 15.77
C THR A 43 -27.72 -63.18 14.77
N SER A 44 -27.68 -61.99 14.18
CA SER A 44 -26.60 -61.45 13.38
C SER A 44 -26.32 -59.99 13.74
N SER A 45 -25.08 -59.55 13.57
CA SER A 45 -24.68 -58.16 13.90
C SER A 45 -24.07 -57.49 12.69
N VAL A 46 -24.37 -56.17 12.59
CA VAL A 46 -23.76 -55.25 11.62
C VAL A 46 -23.12 -54.09 12.34
N GLN A 47 -21.93 -53.68 11.86
CA GLN A 47 -21.23 -52.49 12.30
C GLN A 47 -21.53 -51.37 11.32
N VAL A 48 -21.86 -50.19 11.85
CA VAL A 48 -22.01 -48.95 11.11
C VAL A 48 -21.02 -47.94 11.67
N THR A 49 -20.16 -47.40 10.85
CA THR A 49 -19.25 -46.31 11.24
C THR A 49 -19.74 -45.01 10.63
N VAL A 50 -19.95 -44.03 11.50
CA VAL A 50 -20.23 -42.64 11.10
C VAL A 50 -18.95 -41.83 11.29
N ASN A 51 -18.36 -41.43 10.19
CA ASN A 51 -17.14 -40.63 10.21
C ASN A 51 -17.49 -39.17 10.46
N ALA A 52 -16.53 -38.39 11.03
CA ALA A 52 -16.61 -36.93 11.01
C ALA A 52 -16.65 -36.40 9.57
N ALA A 53 -17.33 -35.30 9.38
CA ALA A 53 -17.23 -34.59 8.11
C ALA A 53 -15.76 -34.22 7.83
N ASN A 54 -15.33 -34.39 6.61
CA ASN A 54 -14.02 -33.87 6.19
C ASN A 54 -14.21 -32.38 5.94
N VAL A 55 -13.73 -31.56 6.86
CA VAL A 55 -13.80 -30.08 6.74
C VAL A 55 -12.54 -29.62 6.02
N ILE A 56 -12.70 -28.99 4.87
CA ILE A 56 -11.63 -28.38 4.09
C ILE A 56 -11.59 -26.89 4.48
N PRO A 57 -10.46 -26.37 5.01
CA PRO A 57 -10.36 -24.95 5.33
C PRO A 57 -10.59 -24.05 4.11
N PRO A 58 -11.22 -22.88 4.29
CA PRO A 58 -11.42 -21.93 3.20
C PRO A 58 -10.11 -21.34 2.72
N THR A 59 -10.07 -20.90 1.47
CA THR A 59 -8.97 -20.14 0.89
C THR A 59 -9.26 -18.65 1.09
N ALA A 60 -8.31 -17.92 1.70
CA ALA A 60 -8.34 -16.46 1.83
C ALA A 60 -7.45 -15.80 0.76
N ASP A 61 -7.87 -14.64 0.28
CA ASP A 61 -7.09 -13.74 -0.56
C ASP A 61 -7.16 -12.33 0.01
N ALA A 62 -6.04 -11.77 0.42
CA ALA A 62 -5.92 -10.42 0.98
C ALA A 62 -5.72 -9.33 -0.09
N GLY A 63 -5.69 -9.72 -1.36
CA GLY A 63 -5.45 -8.83 -2.49
C GLY A 63 -3.97 -8.51 -2.72
N ALA A 64 -3.71 -7.62 -3.69
CA ALA A 64 -2.36 -7.25 -4.10
C ALA A 64 -1.71 -6.25 -3.14
N ASN A 65 -0.37 -6.31 -3.03
CA ASN A 65 0.41 -5.31 -2.31
C ASN A 65 0.20 -3.90 -2.88
N GLN A 66 0.20 -2.89 -1.99
CA GLN A 66 -0.07 -1.50 -2.32
C GLN A 66 1.06 -0.59 -1.88
N THR A 67 1.21 0.53 -2.60
CA THR A 67 2.16 1.59 -2.25
C THR A 67 1.45 2.93 -2.34
N ILE A 68 1.53 3.72 -1.27
CA ILE A 68 1.03 5.10 -1.22
C ILE A 68 2.17 6.01 -0.79
N THR A 69 2.01 7.32 -1.06
CA THR A 69 2.97 8.35 -0.66
C THR A 69 2.24 9.43 0.11
N LEU A 70 2.77 9.82 1.27
CA LEU A 70 2.22 10.92 2.06
C LEU A 70 2.17 12.22 1.21
N PRO A 71 1.13 13.05 1.39
CA PRO A 71 0.17 13.08 2.51
C PRO A 71 -0.99 12.07 2.40
N THR A 72 -1.10 11.27 1.34
CA THR A 72 -2.09 10.19 1.27
C THR A 72 -1.76 9.16 2.35
N ASN A 73 -2.64 9.03 3.35
CA ASN A 73 -2.45 8.18 4.52
C ASN A 73 -3.59 7.18 4.76
N THR A 74 -4.35 6.92 3.71
CA THR A 74 -5.47 5.97 3.71
C THR A 74 -5.34 5.03 2.53
N VAL A 75 -5.66 3.75 2.73
CA VAL A 75 -5.65 2.71 1.71
C VAL A 75 -6.89 1.82 1.88
N SER A 76 -7.45 1.35 0.78
CA SER A 76 -8.53 0.36 0.81
C SER A 76 -7.96 -1.04 0.63
N LEU A 77 -8.24 -1.93 1.59
CA LEU A 77 -7.93 -3.36 1.53
C LEU A 77 -9.16 -4.08 0.95
N SER A 78 -8.94 -4.91 -0.07
CA SER A 78 -10.00 -5.66 -0.74
C SER A 78 -9.66 -7.13 -0.71
N GLY A 79 -10.25 -7.85 0.25
CA GLY A 79 -10.04 -9.27 0.42
C GLY A 79 -11.22 -10.09 -0.06
N SER A 80 -10.98 -11.38 -0.24
CA SER A 80 -12.00 -12.36 -0.58
C SER A 80 -11.72 -13.72 0.08
N GLY A 81 -12.72 -14.58 0.07
CA GLY A 81 -12.60 -15.95 0.54
C GLY A 81 -13.44 -16.90 -0.32
N SER A 82 -12.97 -18.13 -0.47
CA SER A 82 -13.72 -19.20 -1.12
C SER A 82 -13.58 -20.49 -0.33
N ASP A 83 -14.65 -21.29 -0.35
CA ASP A 83 -14.71 -22.58 0.30
C ASP A 83 -15.25 -23.63 -0.67
N VAL A 84 -14.64 -24.84 -0.68
CA VAL A 84 -14.95 -25.92 -1.64
C VAL A 84 -16.08 -26.79 -1.15
N ASP A 85 -16.23 -26.97 0.17
CA ASP A 85 -17.20 -27.87 0.79
C ASP A 85 -18.22 -27.13 1.68
N GLY A 86 -18.20 -25.76 1.67
CA GLY A 86 -19.09 -24.95 2.47
C GLY A 86 -19.30 -23.53 1.95
N THR A 87 -19.48 -22.62 2.88
CA THR A 87 -19.67 -21.18 2.63
C THR A 87 -18.87 -20.36 3.63
N ILE A 88 -18.45 -19.16 3.23
CA ILE A 88 -17.76 -18.24 4.12
C ILE A 88 -18.76 -17.64 5.11
N SER A 89 -18.46 -17.73 6.41
CA SER A 89 -19.25 -17.20 7.51
C SER A 89 -18.76 -15.83 8.00
N SER A 90 -17.44 -15.58 7.97
CA SER A 90 -16.90 -14.30 8.45
C SER A 90 -15.52 -13.96 7.88
N TYR A 91 -15.19 -12.67 8.00
CA TYR A 91 -13.90 -12.10 7.66
C TYR A 91 -13.33 -11.36 8.87
N GLN A 92 -12.01 -11.31 9.00
CA GLN A 92 -11.34 -10.51 10.01
C GLN A 92 -9.99 -9.98 9.51
N TRP A 93 -9.85 -8.66 9.47
CA TRP A 93 -8.60 -7.99 9.20
C TRP A 93 -7.87 -7.63 10.49
N THR A 94 -6.57 -7.90 10.51
CA THR A 94 -5.65 -7.52 11.60
C THR A 94 -4.34 -7.02 11.03
N MET A 95 -3.64 -6.13 11.76
CA MET A 95 -2.26 -5.81 11.42
C MET A 95 -1.32 -6.80 12.10
N ILE A 96 -0.39 -7.38 11.34
CA ILE A 96 0.64 -8.28 11.86
C ILE A 96 1.89 -7.48 12.25
N SER A 97 2.28 -6.50 11.41
CA SER A 97 3.47 -5.67 11.64
C SER A 97 3.35 -4.31 10.98
N GLY A 98 4.04 -3.31 11.53
CA GLY A 98 4.10 -1.95 11.01
C GLY A 98 4.06 -0.91 12.11
N PRO A 99 4.16 0.39 11.77
CA PRO A 99 4.01 1.49 12.72
C PRO A 99 2.64 1.52 13.40
N SER A 100 2.58 2.02 14.63
CA SER A 100 1.34 2.22 15.40
C SER A 100 0.57 3.47 14.94
N GLY A 101 -0.68 3.63 15.41
CA GLY A 101 -1.51 4.82 15.16
C GLY A 101 -2.49 4.69 14.00
N TYR A 102 -2.55 3.54 13.34
CA TYR A 102 -3.52 3.24 12.27
C TYR A 102 -4.92 2.92 12.82
N ASN A 103 -5.92 3.01 11.95
CA ASN A 103 -7.29 2.58 12.23
C ASN A 103 -7.84 1.74 11.07
N ILE A 104 -8.30 0.51 11.34
CA ILE A 104 -9.07 -0.32 10.39
C ILE A 104 -10.55 0.00 10.62
N VAL A 105 -11.21 0.56 9.61
CA VAL A 105 -12.59 1.10 9.76
C VAL A 105 -13.62 -0.01 10.02
N ASN A 106 -13.60 -1.06 9.20
CA ASN A 106 -14.52 -2.19 9.31
C ASN A 106 -13.75 -3.51 9.26
N PRO A 107 -13.11 -3.94 10.38
CA PRO A 107 -12.22 -5.10 10.36
C PRO A 107 -12.93 -6.43 10.06
N LEU A 108 -14.25 -6.49 10.17
CA LEU A 108 -15.06 -7.68 9.91
C LEU A 108 -15.69 -7.72 8.50
N SER A 109 -15.36 -6.73 7.64
CA SER A 109 -15.82 -6.72 6.25
C SER A 109 -14.71 -7.25 5.32
N PRO A 110 -15.06 -7.93 4.20
CA PRO A 110 -14.06 -8.32 3.21
C PRO A 110 -13.33 -7.11 2.61
N VAL A 111 -14.02 -5.97 2.48
CA VAL A 111 -13.44 -4.70 2.03
C VAL A 111 -13.46 -3.70 3.17
N THR A 112 -12.31 -3.08 3.46
CA THR A 112 -12.17 -2.10 4.53
C THR A 112 -11.13 -1.04 4.19
N ASP A 113 -11.28 0.15 4.75
CA ASP A 113 -10.27 1.19 4.69
C ASP A 113 -9.38 1.14 5.93
N VAL A 114 -8.09 1.39 5.71
CA VAL A 114 -7.12 1.61 6.77
C VAL A 114 -6.63 3.04 6.67
N SER A 115 -6.76 3.80 7.74
CA SER A 115 -6.43 5.23 7.81
C SER A 115 -5.41 5.53 8.91
N GLY A 116 -4.88 6.76 8.90
CA GLY A 116 -3.89 7.20 9.89
C GLY A 116 -2.49 6.59 9.67
N LEU A 117 -2.22 6.11 8.44
CA LEU A 117 -0.94 5.50 8.12
C LEU A 117 0.18 6.57 8.10
N VAL A 118 1.31 6.25 8.71
CA VAL A 118 2.55 7.04 8.65
C VAL A 118 3.59 6.32 7.79
N GLN A 119 4.69 6.99 7.46
CA GLN A 119 5.78 6.38 6.70
C GLN A 119 6.22 5.04 7.31
N GLY A 120 6.28 4.00 6.47
CA GLY A 120 6.69 2.65 6.89
C GLY A 120 6.13 1.56 6.01
N VAL A 121 6.41 0.33 6.41
CA VAL A 121 5.88 -0.88 5.77
C VAL A 121 4.95 -1.57 6.76
N TYR A 122 3.72 -1.82 6.32
CA TYR A 122 2.68 -2.49 7.08
C TYR A 122 2.40 -3.84 6.48
N GLN A 123 2.07 -4.81 7.31
CA GLN A 123 1.57 -6.10 6.89
C GLN A 123 0.24 -6.36 7.57
N PHE A 124 -0.81 -6.51 6.77
CA PHE A 124 -2.16 -6.86 7.23
C PHE A 124 -2.46 -8.31 6.88
N GLN A 125 -3.22 -8.97 7.75
CA GLN A 125 -3.71 -10.33 7.55
C GLN A 125 -5.22 -10.31 7.46
N LEU A 126 -5.74 -11.02 6.46
CA LEU A 126 -7.13 -11.41 6.37
C LEU A 126 -7.28 -12.84 6.88
N ILE A 127 -8.15 -13.05 7.86
CA ILE A 127 -8.62 -14.37 8.26
C ILE A 127 -10.04 -14.52 7.73
N VAL A 128 -10.29 -15.65 7.08
CA VAL A 128 -11.60 -16.05 6.56
C VAL A 128 -12.04 -17.29 7.30
N THR A 129 -13.28 -17.31 7.81
CA THR A 129 -13.84 -18.47 8.52
C THR A 129 -15.03 -19.02 7.74
N ASP A 130 -15.14 -20.33 7.63
CA ASP A 130 -16.26 -21.01 6.97
C ASP A 130 -17.42 -21.30 7.93
N ASN A 131 -18.46 -21.96 7.42
CA ASN A 131 -19.62 -22.39 8.20
C ASN A 131 -19.35 -23.60 9.13
N ASN A 132 -18.18 -24.23 9.02
CA ASN A 132 -17.71 -25.33 9.83
C ASN A 132 -16.63 -24.91 10.85
N GLU A 133 -16.41 -23.57 11.02
CA GLU A 133 -15.43 -22.95 11.92
C GLU A 133 -13.95 -23.19 11.52
N ALA A 134 -13.67 -23.74 10.33
CA ALA A 134 -12.30 -23.80 9.82
C ALA A 134 -11.88 -22.43 9.26
N THR A 135 -10.56 -22.14 9.27
CA THR A 135 -10.03 -20.83 8.91
C THR A 135 -8.95 -20.92 7.85
N GLY A 136 -8.98 -19.96 6.91
CA GLY A 136 -7.91 -19.66 5.98
C GLY A 136 -7.35 -18.27 6.25
N ALA A 137 -6.08 -18.05 5.91
CA ALA A 137 -5.44 -16.75 6.12
C ALA A 137 -4.60 -16.34 4.90
N SER A 138 -4.57 -15.04 4.63
CA SER A 138 -3.74 -14.42 3.59
C SER A 138 -3.21 -13.08 4.09
N THR A 139 -2.11 -12.59 3.51
CA THR A 139 -1.48 -11.34 3.92
C THR A 139 -1.28 -10.40 2.75
N VAL A 140 -1.37 -9.10 3.02
CA VAL A 140 -1.09 -8.01 2.07
C VAL A 140 -0.13 -7.02 2.69
N GLN A 141 0.81 -6.52 1.90
CA GLN A 141 1.74 -5.47 2.30
C GLN A 141 1.28 -4.11 1.79
N VAL A 142 1.35 -3.10 2.66
CA VAL A 142 1.16 -1.70 2.31
C VAL A 142 2.44 -0.93 2.63
N THR A 143 3.03 -0.32 1.61
CA THR A 143 4.21 0.55 1.76
C THR A 143 3.76 2.00 1.72
N VAL A 144 4.09 2.76 2.75
CA VAL A 144 3.82 4.20 2.85
C VAL A 144 5.13 4.95 2.74
N ASN A 145 5.35 5.62 1.62
CA ASN A 145 6.52 6.45 1.37
C ASN A 145 6.40 7.80 2.09
N ALA A 146 7.54 8.42 2.42
CA ALA A 146 7.57 9.79 2.92
C ALA A 146 6.95 10.76 1.91
N ALA A 147 6.44 11.89 2.41
CA ALA A 147 6.04 13.00 1.57
C ALA A 147 7.23 13.55 0.78
N ASN A 148 6.98 13.97 -0.45
CA ASN A 148 8.00 14.67 -1.22
C ASN A 148 8.30 16.03 -0.59
N VAL A 149 9.57 16.41 -0.55
CA VAL A 149 10.06 17.70 -0.03
C VAL A 149 10.60 18.51 -1.21
N PRO A 150 10.22 19.80 -1.36
CA PRO A 150 10.76 20.66 -2.39
C PRO A 150 12.28 20.69 -2.38
N PRO A 151 12.93 20.77 -3.54
CA PRO A 151 14.38 20.92 -3.62
C PRO A 151 14.83 22.29 -3.11
N THR A 152 16.05 22.36 -2.62
CA THR A 152 16.72 23.63 -2.31
C THR A 152 17.48 24.11 -3.54
N ALA A 153 17.29 25.38 -3.92
CA ALA A 153 18.03 26.02 -5.01
C ALA A 153 19.12 26.96 -4.44
N ASP A 154 20.22 27.09 -5.16
CA ASP A 154 21.27 28.07 -4.91
C ASP A 154 21.63 28.75 -6.24
N ALA A 155 21.48 30.07 -6.31
CA ALA A 155 21.79 30.89 -7.48
C ALA A 155 23.28 31.35 -7.53
N GLY A 156 24.07 30.96 -6.54
CA GLY A 156 25.44 31.40 -6.37
C GLY A 156 25.56 32.78 -5.74
N VAL A 157 26.79 33.32 -5.74
CA VAL A 157 27.10 34.60 -5.08
C VAL A 157 26.81 35.78 -6.01
N ASN A 158 26.49 36.93 -5.42
CA ASN A 158 26.33 38.20 -6.13
C ASN A 158 27.60 38.58 -6.86
N GLN A 159 27.45 39.16 -8.05
CA GLN A 159 28.55 39.50 -8.92
C GLN A 159 28.56 40.98 -9.29
N THR A 160 29.74 41.52 -9.58
CA THR A 160 29.90 42.89 -10.06
C THR A 160 30.81 42.86 -11.29
N ILE A 161 30.36 43.47 -12.37
CA ILE A 161 31.15 43.71 -13.59
C ILE A 161 31.20 45.20 -13.91
N THR A 162 32.17 45.60 -14.72
CA THR A 162 32.35 47.00 -15.16
C THR A 162 32.42 47.06 -16.68
N LEU A 163 31.65 47.95 -17.26
CA LEU A 163 31.68 48.18 -18.71
C LEU A 163 33.10 48.54 -19.20
N PRO A 164 33.52 48.07 -20.37
CA PRO A 164 32.71 47.50 -21.44
C PRO A 164 32.37 46.00 -21.28
N THR A 165 32.79 45.35 -20.21
CA THR A 165 32.37 43.97 -19.91
C THR A 165 30.87 43.95 -19.62
N ASN A 166 30.06 43.37 -20.50
CA ASN A 166 28.60 43.34 -20.44
C ASN A 166 28.03 41.94 -20.39
N THR A 167 28.87 40.95 -20.02
CA THR A 167 28.52 39.53 -19.96
C THR A 167 28.95 38.97 -18.62
N VAL A 168 28.11 38.11 -18.03
CA VAL A 168 28.34 37.46 -16.75
C VAL A 168 27.95 36.00 -16.82
N SER A 169 28.71 35.11 -16.15
CA SER A 169 28.36 33.72 -15.99
C SER A 169 27.66 33.52 -14.65
N LEU A 170 26.45 32.94 -14.65
CA LEU A 170 25.70 32.52 -13.47
C LEU A 170 25.89 31.01 -13.28
N SER A 171 26.20 30.60 -12.05
CA SER A 171 26.42 29.20 -11.69
C SER A 171 25.53 28.86 -10.51
N GLY A 172 24.44 28.17 -10.81
CA GLY A 172 23.50 27.71 -9.81
C GLY A 172 23.63 26.22 -9.51
N SER A 173 22.98 25.83 -8.45
CA SER A 173 22.89 24.42 -8.06
C SER A 173 21.53 24.11 -7.42
N GLY A 174 21.22 22.82 -7.30
CA GLY A 174 20.05 22.33 -6.60
C GLY A 174 20.34 21.05 -5.84
N THR A 175 19.71 20.90 -4.67
CA THR A 175 19.76 19.67 -3.88
C THR A 175 18.35 19.20 -3.54
N ALA A 176 18.08 17.91 -3.69
CA ALA A 176 16.83 17.28 -3.31
C ALA A 176 17.08 16.36 -2.14
N SER A 177 16.33 16.53 -1.06
CA SER A 177 16.34 15.64 0.10
C SER A 177 15.43 14.42 -0.12
N SER A 178 14.50 14.51 -1.06
CA SER A 178 13.67 13.41 -1.56
C SER A 178 13.65 13.46 -3.07
N GLY A 179 13.85 12.31 -3.73
CA GLY A 179 13.91 12.25 -5.21
C GLY A 179 15.23 12.77 -5.81
N ILE A 180 15.16 13.27 -7.03
CA ILE A 180 16.29 13.80 -7.81
C ILE A 180 15.91 15.10 -8.49
N ILE A 181 16.89 15.97 -8.81
CA ILE A 181 16.66 17.16 -9.61
C ILE A 181 16.38 16.75 -11.07
N SER A 182 15.27 17.25 -11.62
CA SER A 182 14.84 16.98 -13.00
C SER A 182 15.17 18.12 -13.96
N SER A 183 15.13 19.37 -13.48
CA SER A 183 15.39 20.52 -14.36
C SER A 183 15.80 21.78 -13.59
N TYR A 184 16.39 22.71 -14.36
CA TYR A 184 16.74 24.06 -13.96
C TYR A 184 16.05 25.04 -14.88
N ALA A 185 15.76 26.26 -14.40
CA ALA A 185 15.29 27.37 -15.23
C ALA A 185 15.78 28.70 -14.66
N TRP A 186 16.54 29.47 -15.47
CA TRP A 186 16.95 30.81 -15.14
C TRP A 186 16.02 31.84 -15.78
N THR A 187 15.63 32.85 -14.99
CA THR A 187 14.83 33.99 -15.42
C THR A 187 15.40 35.26 -14.85
N GLU A 188 15.29 36.34 -15.60
CA GLU A 188 15.54 37.70 -15.11
C GLU A 188 14.28 38.19 -14.38
N ILE A 189 14.42 38.63 -13.13
CA ILE A 189 13.32 39.17 -12.34
C ILE A 189 13.25 40.70 -12.52
N SER A 190 14.38 41.36 -12.53
CA SER A 190 14.47 42.81 -12.68
C SER A 190 15.83 43.23 -13.28
N GLY A 191 15.83 44.37 -14.00
CA GLY A 191 17.01 45.01 -14.58
C GLY A 191 16.63 46.20 -15.38
N PRO A 192 17.61 47.08 -15.76
CA PRO A 192 17.40 48.23 -16.63
C PRO A 192 16.99 47.86 -18.05
N THR A 193 17.45 46.73 -18.55
CA THR A 193 17.12 46.13 -19.85
C THR A 193 17.06 44.64 -19.71
N THR A 194 16.39 43.96 -20.65
CA THR A 194 16.37 42.48 -20.66
C THR A 194 17.72 41.94 -21.13
N GLY A 195 18.41 41.18 -20.26
CA GLY A 195 19.63 40.46 -20.58
C GLY A 195 19.35 39.19 -21.40
N ALA A 196 20.23 38.88 -22.36
CA ALA A 196 20.11 37.64 -23.13
C ALA A 196 20.70 36.46 -22.34
N ILE A 197 19.82 35.55 -21.83
CA ILE A 197 20.20 34.33 -21.14
C ILE A 197 20.42 33.22 -22.19
N THR A 198 21.64 32.67 -22.30
CA THR A 198 22.01 31.75 -23.39
C THR A 198 21.41 30.33 -23.21
N ASN A 199 21.58 29.72 -22.06
CA ASN A 199 21.11 28.36 -21.74
C ASN A 199 20.28 28.39 -20.45
N SER A 200 19.06 28.94 -20.53
CA SER A 200 18.21 29.14 -19.36
C SER A 200 17.85 27.84 -18.60
N ASN A 201 17.90 26.68 -19.29
CA ASN A 201 17.54 25.38 -18.72
C ASN A 201 18.74 24.58 -18.17
N SER A 202 19.90 25.22 -18.00
CA SER A 202 21.11 24.61 -17.43
C SER A 202 21.36 25.14 -16.02
N ALA A 203 22.03 24.35 -15.18
CA ALA A 203 22.48 24.81 -13.86
C ALA A 203 23.40 26.05 -13.98
N SER A 204 24.27 26.07 -15.02
CA SER A 204 25.12 27.21 -15.34
C SER A 204 24.68 27.84 -16.66
N THR A 205 24.67 29.18 -16.69
CA THR A 205 24.26 29.96 -17.86
C THR A 205 25.13 31.22 -17.99
N THR A 206 25.05 31.86 -19.17
CA THR A 206 25.67 33.15 -19.43
C THR A 206 24.57 34.17 -19.76
N VAL A 207 24.68 35.35 -19.18
CA VAL A 207 23.83 36.50 -19.52
C VAL A 207 24.66 37.53 -20.17
N SER A 208 24.21 38.07 -21.32
CA SER A 208 24.89 39.08 -22.10
C SER A 208 24.01 40.26 -22.45
N GLY A 209 24.60 41.34 -22.99
CA GLY A 209 23.87 42.54 -23.35
C GLY A 209 23.50 43.43 -22.17
N LEU A 210 24.17 43.28 -21.03
CA LEU A 210 23.90 44.07 -19.84
C LEU A 210 24.40 45.50 -19.98
N VAL A 211 23.58 46.47 -19.55
CA VAL A 211 23.94 47.90 -19.43
C VAL A 211 24.16 48.26 -17.97
N GLN A 212 24.66 49.48 -17.71
CA GLN A 212 24.85 49.97 -16.35
C GLN A 212 23.58 49.85 -15.53
N GLY A 213 23.66 49.25 -14.32
CA GLY A 213 22.57 49.10 -13.36
C GLY A 213 22.67 47.84 -12.54
N VAL A 214 21.58 47.53 -11.83
CA VAL A 214 21.46 46.36 -10.97
C VAL A 214 20.41 45.43 -11.55
N TYR A 215 20.79 44.17 -11.72
CA TYR A 215 19.96 43.11 -12.22
C TYR A 215 19.73 42.08 -11.13
N GLN A 216 18.58 41.40 -11.18
CA GLN A 216 18.28 40.26 -10.34
C GLN A 216 17.83 39.09 -11.21
N PHE A 217 18.54 37.95 -11.07
CA PHE A 217 18.21 36.69 -11.73
C PHE A 217 17.75 35.65 -10.72
N GLN A 218 16.82 34.81 -11.11
CA GLN A 218 16.34 33.71 -10.33
C GLN A 218 16.62 32.39 -11.04
N ILE A 219 17.12 31.41 -10.28
CA ILE A 219 17.09 30.01 -10.68
C ILE A 219 15.91 29.32 -10.03
N THR A 220 15.14 28.57 -10.81
CA THR A 220 14.12 27.63 -10.34
C THR A 220 14.67 26.22 -10.57
N VAL A 221 14.67 25.42 -9.53
CA VAL A 221 15.08 24.01 -9.54
C VAL A 221 13.86 23.17 -9.35
N THR A 222 13.62 22.19 -10.21
CA THR A 222 12.46 21.29 -10.14
C THR A 222 12.92 19.86 -9.87
N ASP A 223 12.26 19.15 -8.98
CA ASP A 223 12.51 17.73 -8.74
C ASP A 223 11.71 16.83 -9.70
N ASN A 224 11.96 15.51 -9.64
CA ASN A 224 11.26 14.52 -10.47
C ASN A 224 9.78 14.33 -10.13
N ASN A 225 9.30 14.92 -9.02
CA ASN A 225 7.90 14.91 -8.61
C ASN A 225 7.17 16.25 -8.89
N GLY A 226 7.88 17.20 -9.52
CA GLY A 226 7.32 18.49 -9.93
C GLY A 226 7.33 19.58 -8.86
N LEU A 227 7.91 19.34 -7.67
CA LEU A 227 8.09 20.39 -6.68
C LEU A 227 9.28 21.28 -7.04
N THR A 228 9.19 22.57 -6.69
CA THR A 228 10.18 23.58 -7.06
C THR A 228 10.79 24.28 -5.86
N GLY A 229 12.08 24.61 -5.95
CA GLY A 229 12.79 25.54 -5.10
C GLY A 229 13.35 26.68 -5.92
N THR A 230 13.47 27.89 -5.34
CA THR A 230 13.99 29.05 -6.04
C THR A 230 15.09 29.75 -5.24
N SER A 231 16.01 30.38 -5.93
CA SER A 231 17.05 31.23 -5.34
C SER A 231 17.35 32.38 -6.28
N THR A 232 17.84 33.50 -5.76
CA THR A 232 18.15 34.71 -6.55
C THR A 232 19.58 35.13 -6.37
N VAL A 233 20.16 35.74 -7.44
CA VAL A 233 21.49 36.32 -7.48
C VAL A 233 21.39 37.72 -8.04
N GLN A 234 22.16 38.65 -7.48
CA GLN A 234 22.26 40.02 -7.95
C GLN A 234 23.51 40.19 -8.80
N VAL A 235 23.39 40.89 -9.93
CA VAL A 235 24.51 41.32 -10.77
C VAL A 235 24.48 42.84 -10.84
N THR A 236 25.59 43.47 -10.41
CA THR A 236 25.78 44.92 -10.50
C THR A 236 26.71 45.23 -11.67
N VAL A 237 26.26 46.08 -12.60
CA VAL A 237 27.04 46.54 -13.77
C VAL A 237 27.40 48.00 -13.54
N ASN A 238 28.67 48.26 -13.30
CA ASN A 238 29.21 49.63 -13.14
C ASN A 238 29.46 50.32 -14.49
N ALA A 239 29.41 51.61 -14.50
CA ALA A 239 29.82 52.42 -15.66
C ALA A 239 31.25 52.13 -16.08
N ALA A 240 31.53 52.32 -17.34
CA ALA A 240 32.90 52.30 -17.84
C ALA A 240 33.75 53.40 -17.15
N ASN A 241 34.98 53.07 -16.81
CA ASN A 241 35.93 54.08 -16.34
C ASN A 241 36.31 55.04 -17.48
N VAL A 242 36.05 56.32 -17.27
CA VAL A 242 36.41 57.35 -18.22
C VAL A 242 37.64 58.07 -17.70
N PRO A 243 38.76 58.16 -18.49
CA PRO A 243 39.93 58.94 -18.08
C PRO A 243 39.55 60.40 -17.85
N PRO A 244 40.22 61.08 -16.91
CA PRO A 244 40.04 62.53 -16.75
C PRO A 244 40.53 63.27 -18.01
N THR A 245 39.79 64.32 -18.44
CA THR A 245 40.20 65.25 -19.47
C THR A 245 41.15 66.23 -18.82
N ALA A 246 42.38 66.40 -19.42
CA ALA A 246 43.27 67.48 -19.05
C ALA A 246 42.89 68.74 -19.88
N ASP A 247 42.60 69.83 -19.21
CA ASP A 247 42.40 71.16 -19.79
C ASP A 247 43.73 71.81 -20.07
#